data_6c7e51a123358df071ced37076e2de2f
#
_entry.id   6c7e51a123358df071ced37076e2de2f
#
_cell.length_a   1.000
_cell.length_b   1.000
_cell.length_c   1.000
_cell.angle_alpha   90.00
_cell.angle_beta   90.00
_cell.angle_gamma   90.00
#
_symmetry.space_group_name_H-M   'P 1'
#
loop_
_entity.id
_entity.type
_entity.pdbx_description
1 polymer ?
#
loop_
_entity_poly.entity_id
_entity_poly.type
_entity_poly.pdbx_seq_one_letter_code
_entity_poly.pdbx_strand_id
1 'polypeptide(L)'
;DADVKARVEESLKKLEEMGATLVEIDLNMTESYVPTYYLIAPAEASSNLQRYDGVRYGYRCENPIDLTDLYKRSRSEGFGKEVQQRILIGTYELSAGYYDAYYVKAQKVRRLIQQDFLKAFESVDVIAAPSAPTTAYKIGANLSPTEMYLGDIYTLAVNLAGLPAINAPVGFDQNNLPVGL
;
A
#
# COMPACT_ATOMS: atom_id res chain seq x y z
N ASP A 1 -6.03 -10.73 14.06
CA ASP A 1 -7.09 -10.51 15.06
C ASP A 1 -8.14 -11.61 14.97
N ALA A 2 -8.67 -12.07 16.12
CA ALA A 2 -9.63 -13.18 16.18
C ALA A 2 -11.02 -12.77 15.65
N ASP A 3 -11.45 -11.56 15.92
CA ASP A 3 -12.75 -11.04 15.47
C ASP A 3 -12.75 -10.84 13.95
N VAL A 4 -11.66 -10.31 13.38
CA VAL A 4 -11.48 -10.18 11.92
C VAL A 4 -11.57 -11.56 11.27
N LYS A 5 -10.83 -12.53 11.80
CA LYS A 5 -10.86 -13.91 11.30
C LYS A 5 -12.28 -14.48 11.31
N ALA A 6 -12.98 -14.38 12.45
CA ALA A 6 -14.33 -14.91 12.60
C ALA A 6 -15.33 -14.29 11.61
N ARG A 7 -15.29 -12.95 11.40
CA ARG A 7 -16.19 -12.27 10.45
C ARG A 7 -15.90 -12.66 9.00
N VAL A 8 -14.63 -12.81 8.66
CA VAL A 8 -14.22 -13.26 7.31
C VAL A 8 -14.67 -14.70 7.06
N GLU A 9 -14.44 -15.64 7.99
CA GLU A 9 -14.86 -17.04 7.86
C GLU A 9 -16.39 -17.17 7.76
N GLU A 10 -17.16 -16.39 8.54
CA GLU A 10 -18.62 -16.34 8.44
C GLU A 10 -19.08 -15.85 7.06
N SER A 11 -18.40 -14.85 6.51
CA SER A 11 -18.71 -14.31 5.20
C SER A 11 -18.40 -15.27 4.07
N LEU A 12 -17.28 -15.98 4.15
CA LEU A 12 -16.90 -17.03 3.19
C LEU A 12 -17.95 -18.14 3.20
N LYS A 13 -18.39 -18.59 4.39
CA LYS A 13 -19.46 -19.57 4.52
C LYS A 13 -20.77 -19.07 3.89
N LYS A 14 -21.07 -17.77 4.05
CA LYS A 14 -22.27 -17.18 3.42
C LYS A 14 -22.18 -17.18 1.90
N LEU A 15 -21.01 -16.90 1.33
CA LEU A 15 -20.79 -17.00 -0.12
C LEU A 15 -20.99 -18.45 -0.62
N GLU A 16 -20.52 -19.44 0.13
CA GLU A 16 -20.71 -20.86 -0.18
C GLU A 16 -22.21 -21.24 -0.16
N GLU A 17 -22.97 -20.78 0.84
CA GLU A 17 -24.43 -20.97 0.91
C GLU A 17 -25.16 -20.31 -0.28
N MET A 18 -24.58 -19.26 -0.86
CA MET A 18 -25.09 -18.57 -2.05
C MET A 18 -24.67 -19.24 -3.38
N GLY A 19 -23.90 -20.33 -3.32
CA GLY A 19 -23.50 -21.13 -4.48
C GLY A 19 -22.07 -20.94 -4.96
N ALA A 20 -21.24 -20.18 -4.23
CA ALA A 20 -19.80 -20.11 -4.52
C ALA A 20 -19.11 -21.42 -4.11
N THR A 21 -18.04 -21.78 -4.81
CA THR A 21 -17.14 -22.86 -4.45
C THR A 21 -15.89 -22.28 -3.85
N LEU A 22 -15.59 -22.60 -2.59
CA LEU A 22 -14.37 -22.16 -1.93
C LEU A 22 -13.20 -23.07 -2.31
N VAL A 23 -12.12 -22.45 -2.78
CA VAL A 23 -10.87 -23.12 -3.15
C VAL A 23 -9.73 -22.46 -2.38
N GLU A 24 -8.94 -23.29 -1.68
CA GLU A 24 -7.74 -22.79 -1.01
C GLU A 24 -6.63 -22.55 -2.03
N ILE A 25 -6.01 -21.38 -1.97
CA ILE A 25 -4.91 -20.99 -2.85
C ILE A 25 -3.69 -20.57 -2.04
N ASP A 26 -2.52 -20.81 -2.58
CA ASP A 26 -1.24 -20.32 -2.03
C ASP A 26 -0.70 -19.17 -2.86
N LEU A 27 -0.32 -18.08 -2.17
CA LEU A 27 0.42 -16.95 -2.74
C LEU A 27 1.84 -16.94 -2.16
N ASN A 28 2.80 -17.42 -2.95
CA ASN A 28 4.14 -17.73 -2.48
C ASN A 28 5.02 -16.50 -2.22
N MET A 29 4.64 -15.33 -2.75
CA MET A 29 5.43 -14.10 -2.67
C MET A 29 5.04 -13.19 -1.49
N THR A 30 4.29 -13.69 -0.51
CA THR A 30 3.70 -12.89 0.59
C THR A 30 4.76 -12.11 1.38
N GLU A 31 5.90 -12.71 1.70
CA GLU A 31 6.99 -12.04 2.42
C GLU A 31 7.63 -10.88 1.63
N SER A 32 7.43 -10.85 0.32
CA SER A 32 7.99 -9.84 -0.58
C SER A 32 7.08 -8.63 -0.77
N TYR A 33 5.82 -8.65 -0.33
CA TYR A 33 4.86 -7.58 -0.60
C TYR A 33 5.29 -6.24 0.01
N VAL A 34 5.51 -6.24 1.32
CA VAL A 34 5.90 -5.04 2.07
C VAL A 34 7.23 -4.45 1.56
N PRO A 35 8.33 -5.21 1.48
CA PRO A 35 9.59 -4.66 0.96
C PRO A 35 9.48 -4.12 -0.46
N THR A 36 8.75 -4.80 -1.34
CA THR A 36 8.58 -4.37 -2.74
C THR A 36 7.82 -3.06 -2.84
N TYR A 37 6.75 -2.91 -2.05
CA TYR A 37 5.97 -1.68 -2.01
C TYR A 37 6.82 -0.49 -1.53
N TYR A 38 7.56 -0.67 -0.43
CA TYR A 38 8.36 0.41 0.16
C TYR A 38 9.60 0.80 -0.66
N LEU A 39 9.94 0.04 -1.70
CA LEU A 39 10.93 0.43 -2.71
C LEU A 39 10.27 1.10 -3.93
N ILE A 40 9.12 0.63 -4.38
CA ILE A 40 8.48 1.16 -5.59
C ILE A 40 7.71 2.45 -5.31
N ALA A 41 6.89 2.47 -4.26
CA ALA A 41 6.00 3.60 -4.00
C ALA A 41 6.76 4.91 -3.68
N PRO A 42 7.82 4.93 -2.84
CA PRO A 42 8.62 6.13 -2.65
C PRO A 42 9.35 6.59 -3.91
N ALA A 43 9.89 5.67 -4.71
CA ALA A 43 10.53 5.99 -5.98
C ALA A 43 9.56 6.68 -6.96
N GLU A 44 8.37 6.11 -7.14
CA GLU A 44 7.32 6.71 -7.97
C GLU A 44 6.80 8.03 -7.38
N ALA A 45 6.62 8.13 -6.06
CA ALA A 45 6.21 9.36 -5.39
C ALA A 45 7.24 10.48 -5.60
N SER A 46 8.54 10.19 -5.42
CA SER A 46 9.62 11.15 -5.67
C SER A 46 9.56 11.68 -7.10
N SER A 47 9.45 10.80 -8.09
CA SER A 47 9.36 11.16 -9.50
C SER A 47 8.08 11.95 -9.83
N ASN A 48 6.93 11.53 -9.34
CA ASN A 48 5.65 12.16 -9.64
C ASN A 48 5.47 13.51 -8.93
N LEU A 49 5.91 13.64 -7.67
CA LEU A 49 5.74 14.85 -6.88
C LEU A 49 6.79 15.93 -7.17
N GLN A 50 7.81 15.67 -7.97
CA GLN A 50 8.78 16.67 -8.38
C GLN A 50 8.15 17.87 -9.12
N ARG A 51 7.00 17.66 -9.77
CA ARG A 51 6.27 18.72 -10.52
C ARG A 51 5.60 19.76 -9.62
N TYR A 52 5.40 19.46 -8.35
CA TYR A 52 4.81 20.39 -7.38
C TYR A 52 5.91 21.30 -6.82
N ASP A 53 6.30 22.30 -7.60
CA ASP A 53 7.44 23.18 -7.38
C ASP A 53 7.05 24.59 -6.89
N GLY A 54 5.74 24.85 -6.75
CA GLY A 54 5.23 26.16 -6.37
C GLY A 54 5.24 27.20 -7.50
N VAL A 55 5.67 26.81 -8.70
CA VAL A 55 5.64 27.66 -9.91
C VAL A 55 4.56 27.18 -10.86
N ARG A 56 4.59 25.91 -11.24
CA ARG A 56 3.62 25.29 -12.15
C ARG A 56 2.43 24.72 -11.41
N TYR A 57 2.67 24.08 -10.26
CA TYR A 57 1.65 23.37 -9.49
C TYR A 57 1.90 23.47 -7.98
N GLY A 58 0.83 23.27 -7.22
CA GLY A 58 0.85 23.10 -5.79
C GLY A 58 0.99 24.41 -5.01
N TYR A 59 1.31 24.24 -3.73
CA TYR A 59 1.52 25.35 -2.81
C TYR A 59 2.73 26.19 -3.22
N ARG A 60 2.60 27.51 -3.12
CA ARG A 60 3.68 28.49 -3.33
C ARG A 60 3.92 29.27 -2.04
N CYS A 61 5.16 29.27 -1.55
CA CYS A 61 5.51 30.03 -0.36
C CYS A 61 5.36 31.54 -0.57
N GLU A 62 5.02 32.25 0.49
CA GLU A 62 4.91 33.71 0.47
C GLU A 62 6.28 34.39 0.60
N ASN A 63 6.47 35.48 -0.12
CA ASN A 63 7.66 36.35 -0.05
C ASN A 63 9.00 35.58 -0.12
N PRO A 64 9.27 34.82 -1.19
CA PRO A 64 10.56 34.14 -1.33
C PRO A 64 11.69 35.16 -1.54
N ILE A 65 12.87 34.89 -0.98
CA ILE A 65 14.05 35.75 -1.10
C ILE A 65 14.65 35.63 -2.50
N ASP A 66 14.70 34.42 -3.02
CA ASP A 66 15.20 34.07 -4.35
C ASP A 66 14.51 32.82 -4.90
N LEU A 67 14.91 32.39 -6.10
CA LEU A 67 14.33 31.21 -6.75
C LEU A 67 14.62 29.89 -5.97
N THR A 68 15.77 29.80 -5.36
CA THR A 68 16.15 28.63 -4.56
C THR A 68 15.31 28.53 -3.29
N ASP A 69 15.10 29.65 -2.62
CA ASP A 69 14.23 29.77 -1.46
C ASP A 69 12.77 29.47 -1.82
N LEU A 70 12.30 29.99 -2.97
CA LEU A 70 10.97 29.66 -3.51
C LEU A 70 10.76 28.16 -3.60
N TYR A 71 11.66 27.42 -4.24
CA TYR A 71 11.52 25.97 -4.40
C TYR A 71 11.62 25.24 -3.07
N LYS A 72 12.62 25.56 -2.24
CA LYS A 72 12.82 24.89 -0.95
C LYS A 72 11.62 25.07 -0.02
N ARG A 73 11.19 26.32 0.17
CA ARG A 73 10.07 26.62 1.07
C ARG A 73 8.74 26.13 0.54
N SER A 74 8.44 26.31 -0.76
CA SER A 74 7.20 25.80 -1.33
C SER A 74 7.05 24.28 -1.12
N ARG A 75 8.13 23.54 -1.26
CA ARG A 75 8.10 22.08 -1.06
C ARG A 75 8.10 21.67 0.43
N SER A 76 8.87 22.35 1.27
CA SER A 76 8.92 22.02 2.70
C SER A 76 7.66 22.46 3.46
N GLU A 77 7.04 23.57 3.07
CA GLU A 77 5.79 24.05 3.66
C GLU A 77 4.57 23.31 3.10
N GLY A 78 4.60 22.97 1.81
CA GLY A 78 3.48 22.37 1.09
C GLY A 78 3.32 20.87 1.27
N PHE A 79 4.39 20.13 1.57
CA PHE A 79 4.32 18.69 1.83
C PHE A 79 4.38 18.37 3.31
N GLY A 80 3.48 17.49 3.78
CA GLY A 80 3.54 16.93 5.12
C GLY A 80 4.80 16.07 5.33
N LYS A 81 5.19 15.87 6.59
CA LYS A 81 6.44 15.17 6.98
C LYS A 81 6.58 13.77 6.36
N GLU A 82 5.51 12.99 6.35
CA GLU A 82 5.50 11.64 5.77
C GLU A 82 5.79 11.68 4.26
N VAL A 83 5.17 12.60 3.53
CA VAL A 83 5.41 12.77 2.08
C VAL A 83 6.84 13.23 1.81
N GLN A 84 7.38 14.16 2.60
CA GLN A 84 8.79 14.58 2.50
C GLN A 84 9.74 13.41 2.70
N GLN A 85 9.48 12.56 3.69
CA GLN A 85 10.28 11.37 3.96
C GLN A 85 10.25 10.39 2.78
N ARG A 86 9.08 10.12 2.21
CA ARG A 86 8.94 9.25 1.03
C ARG A 86 9.64 9.82 -0.21
N ILE A 87 9.57 11.12 -0.42
CA ILE A 87 10.31 11.79 -1.51
C ILE A 87 11.82 11.62 -1.32
N LEU A 88 12.34 11.78 -0.10
CA LEU A 88 13.77 11.61 0.18
C LEU A 88 14.23 10.16 -0.05
N ILE A 89 13.50 9.20 0.46
CA ILE A 89 13.78 7.76 0.26
C ILE A 89 13.77 7.45 -1.24
N GLY A 90 12.73 7.83 -1.96
CA GLY A 90 12.62 7.56 -3.40
C GLY A 90 13.70 8.25 -4.22
N THR A 91 14.12 9.45 -3.84
CA THR A 91 15.26 10.14 -4.49
C THR A 91 16.56 9.36 -4.30
N TYR A 92 16.79 8.80 -3.11
CA TYR A 92 17.95 7.97 -2.83
C TYR A 92 17.91 6.68 -3.67
N GLU A 93 16.78 5.98 -3.71
CA GLU A 93 16.58 4.74 -4.46
C GLU A 93 16.76 4.92 -5.97
N LEU A 94 16.40 6.09 -6.51
CA LEU A 94 16.56 6.42 -7.92
C LEU A 94 17.94 6.99 -8.26
N SER A 95 18.83 7.17 -7.28
CA SER A 95 20.17 7.73 -7.51
C SER A 95 21.12 6.72 -8.14
N ALA A 96 22.19 7.23 -8.77
CA ALA A 96 23.20 6.41 -9.41
C ALA A 96 23.83 5.41 -8.42
N GLY A 97 23.93 4.15 -8.83
CA GLY A 97 24.44 3.05 -8.01
C GLY A 97 23.39 2.33 -7.18
N TYR A 98 22.24 2.93 -6.90
CA TYR A 98 21.13 2.32 -6.15
C TYR A 98 19.95 1.92 -7.03
N TYR A 99 19.76 2.59 -8.15
CA TYR A 99 18.65 2.35 -9.09
C TYR A 99 18.51 0.88 -9.49
N ASP A 100 19.59 0.25 -9.95
CA ASP A 100 19.57 -1.15 -10.37
C ASP A 100 19.43 -2.11 -9.18
N ALA A 101 20.11 -1.80 -8.07
CA ALA A 101 20.13 -2.64 -6.88
C ALA A 101 18.79 -2.67 -6.14
N TYR A 102 18.04 -1.58 -6.14
CA TYR A 102 16.78 -1.43 -5.41
C TYR A 102 15.58 -1.35 -6.33
N TYR A 103 15.44 -0.29 -7.13
CA TYR A 103 14.23 -0.06 -7.93
C TYR A 103 14.03 -1.11 -9.01
N VAL A 104 15.04 -1.40 -9.82
CA VAL A 104 14.94 -2.42 -10.89
C VAL A 104 14.71 -3.81 -10.30
N LYS A 105 15.36 -4.14 -9.20
CA LYS A 105 15.14 -5.40 -8.47
C LYS A 105 13.70 -5.49 -7.96
N ALA A 106 13.19 -4.43 -7.34
CA ALA A 106 11.81 -4.39 -6.86
C ALA A 106 10.79 -4.55 -7.99
N GLN A 107 11.03 -3.95 -9.17
CA GLN A 107 10.18 -4.15 -10.36
C GLN A 107 10.17 -5.60 -10.84
N LYS A 108 11.30 -6.31 -10.77
CA LYS A 108 11.37 -7.75 -11.09
C LYS A 108 10.56 -8.58 -10.08
N VAL A 109 10.68 -8.28 -8.78
CA VAL A 109 9.89 -8.95 -7.73
C VAL A 109 8.39 -8.63 -7.90
N ARG A 110 8.02 -7.39 -8.21
CA ARG A 110 6.64 -7.02 -8.55
C ARG A 110 6.07 -7.90 -9.68
N ARG A 111 6.87 -8.20 -10.71
CA ARG A 111 6.43 -9.09 -11.78
C ARG A 111 6.18 -10.51 -11.28
N LEU A 112 7.00 -11.02 -10.36
CA LEU A 112 6.78 -12.34 -9.74
C LEU A 112 5.50 -12.35 -8.88
N ILE A 113 5.26 -11.30 -8.12
CA ILE A 113 4.01 -11.13 -7.37
C ILE A 113 2.79 -11.18 -8.31
N GLN A 114 2.83 -10.45 -9.42
CA GLN A 114 1.76 -10.49 -10.41
C GLN A 114 1.54 -11.89 -10.98
N GLN A 115 2.63 -12.61 -11.30
CA GLN A 115 2.54 -13.98 -11.85
C GLN A 115 1.92 -14.95 -10.85
N ASP A 116 2.18 -14.77 -9.54
CA ASP A 116 1.60 -15.59 -8.47
C ASP A 116 0.06 -15.45 -8.46
N PHE A 117 -0.45 -14.22 -8.55
CA PHE A 117 -1.89 -13.96 -8.69
C PHE A 117 -2.47 -14.51 -10.00
N LEU A 118 -1.81 -14.30 -11.13
CA LEU A 118 -2.28 -14.80 -12.42
C LEU A 118 -2.39 -16.33 -12.44
N LYS A 119 -1.45 -17.01 -11.79
CA LYS A 119 -1.49 -18.47 -11.63
C LYS A 119 -2.69 -18.90 -10.75
N ALA A 120 -2.97 -18.18 -9.67
CA ALA A 120 -4.14 -18.47 -8.84
C ALA A 120 -5.45 -18.33 -9.65
N PHE A 121 -5.55 -17.31 -10.49
CA PHE A 121 -6.71 -17.09 -11.38
C PHE A 121 -6.88 -18.11 -12.50
N GLU A 122 -5.95 -19.05 -12.69
CA GLU A 122 -6.18 -20.21 -13.57
C GLU A 122 -7.20 -21.20 -12.96
N SER A 123 -7.43 -21.14 -11.64
CA SER A 123 -8.30 -22.05 -10.90
C SER A 123 -9.47 -21.38 -10.18
N VAL A 124 -9.47 -20.05 -10.04
CA VAL A 124 -10.50 -19.30 -9.33
C VAL A 124 -10.89 -18.03 -10.10
N ASP A 125 -12.13 -17.57 -9.92
CA ASP A 125 -12.66 -16.36 -10.56
C ASP A 125 -12.39 -15.09 -9.71
N VAL A 126 -12.36 -15.26 -8.37
CA VAL A 126 -12.18 -14.17 -7.38
C VAL A 126 -11.29 -14.67 -6.26
N ILE A 127 -10.44 -13.79 -5.73
CA ILE A 127 -9.66 -14.05 -4.53
C ILE A 127 -10.26 -13.22 -3.40
N ALA A 128 -10.56 -13.84 -2.27
CA ALA A 128 -11.08 -13.21 -1.07
C ALA A 128 -10.05 -13.23 0.05
N ALA A 129 -9.85 -12.10 0.71
CA ALA A 129 -8.94 -11.96 1.84
C ALA A 129 -9.45 -10.86 2.81
N PRO A 130 -9.04 -10.88 4.09
CA PRO A 130 -9.31 -9.74 4.98
C PRO A 130 -8.73 -8.45 4.40
N SER A 131 -9.45 -7.33 4.52
CA SER A 131 -8.92 -6.03 4.08
C SER A 131 -7.78 -5.53 4.97
N ALA A 132 -7.80 -5.88 6.25
CA ALA A 132 -6.74 -5.55 7.22
C ALA A 132 -6.64 -6.65 8.29
N PRO A 133 -5.46 -6.83 8.92
CA PRO A 133 -5.27 -7.83 9.97
C PRO A 133 -6.00 -7.51 11.28
N THR A 134 -6.35 -6.25 11.49
CA THR A 134 -7.05 -5.73 12.68
C THR A 134 -8.12 -4.75 12.28
N THR A 135 -9.02 -4.42 13.20
CA THR A 135 -9.92 -3.27 13.08
C THR A 135 -9.17 -1.95 13.33
N ALA A 136 -9.85 -0.82 13.19
CA ALA A 136 -9.25 0.51 13.29
C ALA A 136 -8.51 0.74 14.62
N TYR A 137 -7.38 1.41 14.56
CA TYR A 137 -6.60 1.80 15.73
C TYR A 137 -7.26 2.94 16.50
N LYS A 138 -6.94 3.07 17.80
CA LYS A 138 -7.36 4.23 18.59
C LYS A 138 -6.72 5.51 18.05
N ILE A 139 -7.46 6.60 18.05
CA ILE A 139 -6.93 7.92 17.69
C ILE A 139 -5.76 8.26 18.61
N GLY A 140 -4.62 8.63 18.02
CA GLY A 140 -3.40 8.93 18.77
C GLY A 140 -2.58 7.70 19.22
N ALA A 141 -2.91 6.50 18.75
CA ALA A 141 -2.09 5.32 19.01
C ALA A 141 -0.68 5.50 18.41
N ASN A 142 0.35 5.24 19.21
CA ASN A 142 1.74 5.20 18.76
C ASN A 142 2.05 3.78 18.30
N LEU A 143 1.89 3.54 17.00
CA LEU A 143 2.26 2.28 16.38
C LEU A 143 3.76 2.29 16.04
N SER A 144 4.41 1.15 16.20
CA SER A 144 5.76 0.96 15.67
C SER A 144 5.72 0.95 14.13
N PRO A 145 6.79 1.31 13.44
CA PRO A 145 6.85 1.20 11.98
C PRO A 145 6.47 -0.20 11.46
N THR A 146 6.87 -1.25 12.16
CA THR A 146 6.53 -2.64 11.80
C THR A 146 5.02 -2.91 11.89
N GLU A 147 4.35 -2.43 12.94
CA GLU A 147 2.89 -2.57 13.07
C GLU A 147 2.15 -1.81 11.97
N MET A 148 2.61 -0.60 11.63
CA MET A 148 2.05 0.15 10.50
C MET A 148 2.21 -0.59 9.17
N TYR A 149 3.38 -1.16 8.92
CA TYR A 149 3.67 -1.89 7.67
C TYR A 149 2.88 -3.19 7.55
N LEU A 150 2.71 -3.91 8.65
CA LEU A 150 1.89 -5.12 8.68
C LEU A 150 0.40 -4.82 8.54
N GLY A 151 -0.06 -3.61 8.89
CA GLY A 151 -1.43 -3.16 8.67
C GLY A 151 -1.87 -3.22 7.21
N ASP A 152 -0.94 -3.03 6.27
CA ASP A 152 -1.20 -2.94 4.84
C ASP A 152 -0.98 -4.28 4.09
N ILE A 153 -0.60 -5.36 4.79
CA ILE A 153 -0.10 -6.59 4.15
C ILE A 153 -1.08 -7.20 3.12
N TYR A 154 -2.38 -7.10 3.35
CA TYR A 154 -3.39 -7.67 2.44
C TYR A 154 -3.73 -6.76 1.25
N THR A 155 -3.49 -5.46 1.35
CA THR A 155 -3.84 -4.49 0.31
C THR A 155 -2.70 -4.17 -0.66
N LEU A 156 -1.45 -4.34 -0.24
CA LEU A 156 -0.27 -4.01 -1.05
C LEU A 156 -0.14 -4.88 -2.31
N ALA A 157 -0.37 -6.18 -2.17
CA ALA A 157 -0.13 -7.15 -3.23
C ALA A 157 -1.02 -6.92 -4.46
N VAL A 158 -2.29 -6.63 -4.26
CA VAL A 158 -3.26 -6.36 -5.33
C VAL A 158 -2.84 -5.14 -6.14
N ASN A 159 -2.42 -4.06 -5.47
CA ASN A 159 -1.91 -2.85 -6.12
C ASN A 159 -0.60 -3.13 -6.90
N LEU A 160 0.33 -3.89 -6.32
CA LEU A 160 1.58 -4.29 -6.98
C LEU A 160 1.31 -5.17 -8.21
N ALA A 161 0.35 -6.08 -8.14
CA ALA A 161 -0.05 -6.95 -9.23
C ALA A 161 -0.83 -6.20 -10.34
N GLY A 162 -1.36 -5.01 -10.05
CA GLY A 162 -2.17 -4.23 -11.01
C GLY A 162 -3.55 -4.82 -11.23
N LEU A 163 -4.15 -5.39 -10.19
CA LEU A 163 -5.47 -6.02 -10.22
C LEU A 163 -6.54 -5.08 -9.65
N PRO A 164 -7.79 -5.17 -10.14
CA PRO A 164 -8.91 -4.50 -9.51
C PRO A 164 -9.26 -5.17 -8.18
N ALA A 165 -9.72 -4.38 -7.22
CA ALA A 165 -10.20 -4.88 -5.94
C ALA A 165 -11.42 -4.09 -5.45
N ILE A 166 -12.20 -4.73 -4.61
CA ILE A 166 -13.32 -4.12 -3.89
C ILE A 166 -13.21 -4.49 -2.42
N ASN A 167 -13.57 -3.58 -1.54
CA ASN A 167 -13.71 -3.85 -0.12
C ASN A 167 -15.20 -3.81 0.25
N ALA A 168 -15.68 -4.88 0.85
CA ALA A 168 -17.05 -4.99 1.35
C ALA A 168 -17.06 -5.12 2.88
N PRO A 169 -17.90 -4.36 3.60
CA PRO A 169 -18.05 -4.56 5.04
C PRO A 169 -18.75 -5.90 5.31
N VAL A 170 -18.17 -6.72 6.18
CA VAL A 170 -18.67 -8.08 6.49
C VAL A 170 -19.06 -8.27 7.96
N GLY A 171 -19.13 -7.21 8.72
CA GLY A 171 -19.57 -7.22 10.11
C GLY A 171 -18.77 -6.28 10.98
N PHE A 172 -18.87 -6.48 12.28
CA PHE A 172 -18.24 -5.65 13.29
C PHE A 172 -17.51 -6.53 14.31
N ASP A 173 -16.44 -5.98 14.90
CA ASP A 173 -15.77 -6.57 16.06
C ASP A 173 -16.57 -6.33 17.34
N GLN A 174 -16.01 -6.79 18.48
CA GLN A 174 -16.63 -6.62 19.82
C GLN A 174 -16.75 -5.14 20.24
N ASN A 175 -16.02 -4.22 19.60
CA ASN A 175 -16.04 -2.78 19.87
C ASN A 175 -16.91 -2.02 18.87
N ASN A 176 -17.72 -2.69 18.06
CA ASN A 176 -18.50 -2.11 16.96
C ASN A 176 -17.65 -1.43 15.87
N LEU A 177 -16.41 -1.86 15.67
CA LEU A 177 -15.57 -1.40 14.57
C LEU A 177 -15.76 -2.30 13.34
N PRO A 178 -15.88 -1.75 12.11
CA PRO A 178 -16.17 -2.54 10.92
C PRO A 178 -15.00 -3.43 10.54
N VAL A 179 -15.34 -4.61 10.02
CA VAL A 179 -14.42 -5.57 9.40
C VAL A 179 -14.71 -5.62 7.90
N GLY A 180 -13.67 -5.66 7.07
CA GLY A 180 -13.77 -5.72 5.61
C GLY A 180 -13.20 -7.03 5.03
N LEU A 181 -13.82 -7.47 3.94
CA LEU A 181 -13.39 -8.57 3.07
C LEU A 181 -13.04 -8.02 1.70
#